data_f0b1a0333c279ac560281ea9e8f2176d
#
_entry.id   f0b1a0333c279ac560281ea9e8f2176d
#
_cell.length_a   1.000
_cell.length_b   1.000
_cell.length_c   1.000
_cell.angle_alpha   90.00
_cell.angle_beta   90.00
_cell.angle_gamma   90.00
#
_symmetry.space_group_name_H-M   'P 1'
#
loop_
_entity.id
_entity.type
_entity.pdbx_description
1 polymer ?
#
loop_
_entity_poly.entity_id
_entity_poly.type
_entity_poly.pdbx_seq_one_letter_code
_entity_poly.pdbx_strand_id
1 'polypeptide(L)'
;MIKHHIRYQKGTIIMNLKGRNFLTLKDFTPEEIEYLIDLSAELKAKKKQGVVDQRFLGKNVALIFEKTSTRTRCSFEVAAHDLGMGTTYLDPKGSQIGKKESIPDTARVLGRMYDGIE
;
A
#
# COMPACT_ATOMS: atom_id res chain seq x y z
N MET A 1 -17.94 -9.77 -0.29
CA MET A 1 -17.25 -9.21 0.91
C MET A 1 -16.28 -10.25 1.45
N ILE A 2 -15.02 -10.23 0.98
CA ILE A 2 -14.02 -11.23 1.33
C ILE A 2 -13.32 -10.76 2.59
N LYS A 3 -13.62 -11.41 3.73
CA LYS A 3 -12.92 -11.20 5.00
C LYS A 3 -11.59 -11.96 4.95
N HIS A 4 -10.55 -11.36 4.44
CA HIS A 4 -9.20 -11.90 4.62
C HIS A 4 -8.68 -11.49 6.00
N HIS A 5 -8.85 -12.38 6.96
CA HIS A 5 -8.16 -12.29 8.24
C HIS A 5 -6.73 -12.82 8.02
N ILE A 6 -5.77 -11.91 7.99
CA ILE A 6 -4.36 -12.31 8.09
C ILE A 6 -4.14 -12.67 9.55
N ARG A 7 -4.04 -13.98 9.84
CA ARG A 7 -3.64 -14.48 11.17
C ARG A 7 -2.13 -14.58 11.20
N TYR A 8 -1.50 -13.72 11.96
CA TYR A 8 -0.10 -13.90 12.37
C TYR A 8 -0.09 -14.56 13.74
N GLN A 9 0.58 -15.71 13.85
CA GLN A 9 0.79 -16.40 15.12
C GLN A 9 2.23 -16.19 15.61
N LYS A 10 2.45 -15.14 16.37
CA LYS A 10 3.47 -15.14 17.42
C LYS A 10 2.72 -14.84 18.73
N GLY A 11 2.23 -15.90 19.39
CA GLY A 11 1.44 -15.79 20.63
C GLY A 11 0.15 -14.97 20.46
N THR A 12 -0.97 -15.59 20.48
CA THR A 12 -2.38 -15.17 20.74
C THR A 12 -2.85 -13.73 20.47
N ILE A 13 -2.10 -12.85 19.78
CA ILE A 13 -2.55 -11.49 19.43
C ILE A 13 -2.90 -11.46 17.94
N ILE A 14 -4.20 -11.34 17.67
CA ILE A 14 -4.70 -11.11 16.30
C ILE A 14 -4.56 -9.61 16.02
N MET A 15 -3.57 -9.22 15.18
CA MET A 15 -3.46 -7.86 14.69
C MET A 15 -4.51 -7.61 13.61
N ASN A 16 -5.29 -6.55 13.78
CA ASN A 16 -6.25 -6.08 12.76
C ASN A 16 -5.96 -4.62 12.43
N LEU A 17 -5.24 -4.40 11.33
CA LEU A 17 -4.91 -3.07 10.80
C LEU A 17 -5.86 -2.65 9.66
N LYS A 18 -6.96 -3.37 9.46
CA LYS A 18 -7.90 -3.07 8.38
C LYS A 18 -8.49 -1.65 8.54
N GLY A 19 -8.45 -0.89 7.47
CA GLY A 19 -8.98 0.48 7.44
C GLY A 19 -8.07 1.53 8.10
N ARG A 20 -6.89 1.12 8.59
CA ARG A 20 -5.90 2.04 9.13
C ARG A 20 -5.09 2.68 8.02
N ASN A 21 -4.86 3.99 8.11
CA ASN A 21 -3.92 4.71 7.27
C ASN A 21 -2.53 4.67 7.91
N PHE A 22 -1.50 4.57 7.09
CA PHE A 22 -0.11 4.60 7.54
C PHE A 22 0.51 5.97 7.21
N LEU A 23 0.21 6.97 8.04
CA LEU A 23 0.69 8.34 7.85
C LEU A 23 1.98 8.62 8.62
N THR A 24 2.09 8.09 9.83
CA THR A 24 3.26 8.23 10.68
C THR A 24 3.39 7.03 11.61
N LEU A 25 4.63 6.68 11.97
CA LEU A 25 4.91 5.62 12.95
C LEU A 25 4.31 5.92 14.33
N LYS A 26 4.06 7.18 14.66
CA LYS A 26 3.46 7.59 15.94
C LYS A 26 2.03 7.07 16.13
N ASP A 27 1.35 6.72 15.04
CA ASP A 27 -0.04 6.21 15.08
C ASP A 27 -0.10 4.70 15.38
N PHE A 28 1.07 4.05 15.51
CA PHE A 28 1.17 2.60 15.68
C PHE A 28 1.88 2.23 16.97
N THR A 29 1.44 1.13 17.60
CA THR A 29 2.15 0.57 18.74
C THR A 29 3.43 -0.16 18.30
N PRO A 30 4.41 -0.38 19.22
CA PRO A 30 5.58 -1.17 18.89
C PRO A 30 5.25 -2.56 18.33
N GLU A 31 4.23 -3.22 18.88
CA GLU A 31 3.77 -4.55 18.47
C GLU A 31 3.20 -4.53 17.03
N GLU A 32 2.46 -3.46 16.67
CA GLU A 32 1.94 -3.26 15.31
C GLU A 32 3.09 -3.03 14.32
N ILE A 33 4.13 -2.32 14.70
CA ILE A 33 5.32 -2.10 13.87
C ILE A 33 6.09 -3.41 13.69
N GLU A 34 6.32 -4.18 14.77
CA GLU A 34 6.96 -5.51 14.67
C GLU A 34 6.19 -6.43 13.74
N TYR A 35 4.86 -6.45 13.86
CA TYR A 35 3.98 -7.20 12.96
C TYR A 35 4.20 -6.83 11.49
N LEU A 36 4.29 -5.54 11.15
CA LEU A 36 4.52 -5.09 9.78
C LEU A 36 5.91 -5.50 9.26
N ILE A 37 6.92 -5.46 10.12
CA ILE A 37 8.29 -5.93 9.77
C ILE A 37 8.28 -7.44 9.50
N ASP A 38 7.67 -8.21 10.36
CA ASP A 38 7.58 -9.68 10.23
C ASP A 38 6.78 -10.06 8.97
N LEU A 39 5.67 -9.36 8.69
CA LEU A 39 4.89 -9.54 7.46
C LEU A 39 5.73 -9.24 6.21
N SER A 40 6.55 -8.20 6.26
CA SER A 40 7.46 -7.85 5.17
C SER A 40 8.47 -8.97 4.91
N ALA A 41 9.02 -9.57 5.97
CA ALA A 41 9.94 -10.69 5.86
C ALA A 41 9.27 -11.95 5.28
N GLU A 42 8.03 -12.23 5.70
CA GLU A 42 7.22 -13.34 5.16
C GLU A 42 6.96 -13.17 3.66
N LEU A 43 6.47 -12.00 3.25
CA LEU A 43 6.20 -11.71 1.84
C LEU A 43 7.46 -11.78 0.98
N LYS A 44 8.59 -11.29 1.50
CA LYS A 44 9.90 -11.40 0.82
C LYS A 44 10.33 -12.86 0.66
N ALA A 45 10.11 -13.69 1.67
CA ALA A 45 10.43 -15.12 1.60
C ALA A 45 9.56 -15.83 0.56
N LYS A 46 8.24 -15.57 0.53
CA LYS A 46 7.32 -16.10 -0.48
C LYS A 46 7.75 -15.72 -1.90
N LYS A 47 8.10 -14.46 -2.14
CA LYS A 47 8.60 -14.00 -3.43
C LYS A 47 9.86 -14.75 -3.86
N LYS A 48 10.83 -14.94 -2.96
CA LYS A 48 12.06 -15.69 -3.25
C LYS A 48 11.80 -17.17 -3.57
N GLN A 49 10.76 -17.76 -3.00
CA GLN A 49 10.33 -19.14 -3.25
C GLN A 49 9.47 -19.27 -4.51
N GLY A 50 9.18 -18.18 -5.21
CA GLY A 50 8.31 -18.19 -6.39
C GLY A 50 6.82 -18.40 -6.05
N VAL A 51 6.42 -18.21 -4.81
CA VAL A 51 5.01 -18.30 -4.41
C VAL A 51 4.26 -17.08 -4.89
N VAL A 52 3.23 -17.30 -5.71
CA VAL A 52 2.34 -16.25 -6.20
C VAL A 52 1.26 -15.97 -5.14
N ASP A 53 1.20 -14.73 -4.69
CA ASP A 53 0.22 -14.29 -3.69
C ASP A 53 -0.57 -13.09 -4.22
N GLN A 54 -1.64 -13.34 -4.94
CA GLN A 54 -2.49 -12.30 -5.56
C GLN A 54 -3.70 -11.96 -4.68
N ARG A 55 -3.50 -11.84 -3.38
CA ARG A 55 -4.57 -11.56 -2.39
C ARG A 55 -5.35 -10.26 -2.63
N PHE A 56 -4.79 -9.34 -3.40
CA PHE A 56 -5.42 -8.08 -3.76
C PHE A 56 -5.76 -7.96 -5.25
N LEU A 57 -6.03 -9.09 -5.88
CA LEU A 57 -6.46 -9.10 -7.27
C LEU A 57 -7.68 -8.18 -7.48
N GLY A 58 -7.60 -7.32 -8.50
CA GLY A 58 -8.66 -6.35 -8.81
C GLY A 58 -8.62 -5.05 -8.00
N LYS A 59 -7.67 -4.91 -7.06
CA LYS A 59 -7.42 -3.66 -6.34
C LYS A 59 -6.50 -2.74 -7.11
N ASN A 60 -6.62 -1.43 -6.89
CA ASN A 60 -5.83 -0.41 -7.57
C ASN A 60 -5.22 0.59 -6.57
N VAL A 61 -3.96 0.96 -6.81
CA VAL A 61 -3.23 1.93 -6.01
C VAL A 61 -2.76 3.09 -6.88
N ALA A 62 -3.00 4.31 -6.43
CA ALA A 62 -2.37 5.51 -6.98
C ALA A 62 -1.04 5.78 -6.27
N LEU A 63 0.01 6.02 -7.04
CA LEU A 63 1.34 6.38 -6.55
C LEU A 63 1.61 7.83 -6.90
N ILE A 64 1.73 8.68 -5.87
CA ILE A 64 1.88 10.12 -6.01
C ILE A 64 3.17 10.55 -5.33
N PHE A 65 4.08 11.12 -6.07
CA PHE A 65 5.35 11.59 -5.53
C PHE A 65 5.57 13.05 -5.86
N GLU A 66 5.92 13.85 -4.87
CA GLU A 66 6.24 15.25 -5.04
C GLU A 66 7.60 15.44 -5.75
N LYS A 67 8.53 14.52 -5.50
CA LYS A 67 9.85 14.47 -6.15
C LYS A 67 10.04 13.14 -6.87
N THR A 68 10.83 13.16 -7.93
CA THR A 68 11.19 11.92 -8.62
C THR A 68 11.92 10.96 -7.67
N SER A 69 11.40 9.76 -7.54
CA SER A 69 11.95 8.72 -6.66
C SER A 69 11.88 7.37 -7.36
N THR A 70 12.96 7.01 -8.04
CA THR A 70 13.01 5.76 -8.81
C THR A 70 12.84 4.53 -7.92
N ARG A 71 13.61 4.44 -6.82
CA ARG A 71 13.60 3.26 -5.96
C ARG A 71 12.26 3.06 -5.27
N THR A 72 11.69 4.12 -4.69
CA THR A 72 10.42 4.05 -3.98
C THR A 72 9.29 3.70 -4.92
N ARG A 73 9.20 4.38 -6.06
CA ARG A 73 8.22 4.08 -7.11
C ARG A 73 8.29 2.61 -7.54
N CYS A 74 9.47 2.13 -7.94
CA CYS A 74 9.63 0.75 -8.38
C CYS A 74 9.29 -0.25 -7.29
N SER A 75 9.62 0.03 -6.03
CA SER A 75 9.29 -0.84 -4.90
C SER A 75 7.78 -0.99 -4.73
N PHE A 76 7.03 0.12 -4.77
CA PHE A 76 5.57 0.08 -4.66
C PHE A 76 4.92 -0.58 -5.87
N GLU A 77 5.35 -0.25 -7.10
CA GLU A 77 4.82 -0.87 -8.31
C GLU A 77 5.03 -2.39 -8.29
N VAL A 78 6.25 -2.85 -8.01
CA VAL A 78 6.54 -4.29 -7.96
C VAL A 78 5.77 -4.99 -6.85
N ALA A 79 5.71 -4.42 -5.64
CA ALA A 79 4.96 -5.00 -4.54
C ALA A 79 3.45 -5.11 -4.85
N ALA A 80 2.88 -4.07 -5.45
CA ALA A 80 1.48 -4.09 -5.87
C ALA A 80 1.21 -5.17 -6.91
N HIS A 81 2.06 -5.27 -7.95
CA HIS A 81 1.96 -6.30 -8.98
C HIS A 81 2.08 -7.71 -8.40
N ASP A 82 3.02 -7.94 -7.50
CA ASP A 82 3.18 -9.24 -6.82
C ASP A 82 1.91 -9.65 -6.05
N LEU A 83 1.17 -8.67 -5.52
CA LEU A 83 -0.07 -8.88 -4.79
C LEU A 83 -1.33 -8.85 -5.66
N GLY A 84 -1.19 -8.74 -6.99
CA GLY A 84 -2.29 -8.74 -7.95
C GLY A 84 -2.98 -7.38 -8.14
N MET A 85 -2.37 -6.29 -7.67
CA MET A 85 -2.93 -4.93 -7.77
C MET A 85 -2.54 -4.25 -9.08
N GLY A 86 -3.41 -3.38 -9.58
CA GLY A 86 -3.07 -2.37 -10.58
C GLY A 86 -2.43 -1.13 -9.93
N THR A 87 -1.56 -0.45 -10.67
CA THR A 87 -0.94 0.79 -10.22
C THR A 87 -1.10 1.91 -11.23
N THR A 88 -1.28 3.13 -10.75
CA THR A 88 -1.19 4.35 -11.55
C THR A 88 -0.17 5.28 -10.92
N TYR A 89 0.86 5.63 -11.67
CA TYR A 89 1.81 6.64 -11.25
C TYR A 89 1.37 8.02 -11.75
N LEU A 90 1.24 8.96 -10.83
CA LEU A 90 0.90 10.34 -11.14
C LEU A 90 2.16 11.20 -10.99
N ASP A 91 2.73 11.59 -12.13
CA ASP A 91 3.89 12.47 -12.18
C ASP A 91 3.46 13.90 -11.75
N PRO A 92 4.17 14.53 -10.80
CA PRO A 92 3.92 15.91 -10.40
C PRO A 92 3.96 16.91 -11.58
N LYS A 93 4.79 16.64 -12.57
CA LYS A 93 4.93 17.51 -13.76
C LYS A 93 3.83 17.28 -14.79
N GLY A 94 3.34 16.05 -14.91
CA GLY A 94 2.33 15.63 -15.88
C GLY A 94 0.89 15.70 -15.37
N SER A 95 0.69 15.81 -14.06
CA SER A 95 -0.64 15.87 -13.45
C SER A 95 -1.13 17.30 -13.23
N GLN A 96 -2.44 17.47 -13.03
CA GLN A 96 -3.05 18.75 -12.70
C GLN A 96 -3.07 19.05 -11.19
N ILE A 97 -2.49 18.14 -10.37
CA ILE A 97 -2.46 18.26 -8.91
C ILE A 97 -1.76 19.56 -8.50
N GLY A 98 -2.45 20.37 -7.71
CA GLY A 98 -1.94 21.65 -7.21
C GLY A 98 -1.81 22.76 -8.27
N LYS A 99 -2.28 22.52 -9.51
CA LYS A 99 -2.27 23.52 -10.60
C LYS A 99 -3.67 24.04 -10.86
N LYS A 100 -4.46 23.33 -11.67
CA LYS A 100 -5.86 23.66 -11.98
C LYS A 100 -6.84 23.07 -10.98
N GLU A 101 -6.44 22.03 -10.26
CA GLU A 101 -7.24 21.32 -9.28
C GLU A 101 -6.58 21.44 -7.90
N SER A 102 -7.37 21.71 -6.87
CA SER A 102 -6.87 21.78 -5.50
C SER A 102 -6.47 20.40 -5.00
N ILE A 103 -5.48 20.33 -4.08
CA ILE A 103 -5.07 19.07 -3.46
C ILE A 103 -6.23 18.36 -2.77
N PRO A 104 -7.11 19.05 -1.98
CA PRO A 104 -8.27 18.40 -1.38
C PRO A 104 -9.24 17.81 -2.40
N ASP A 105 -9.48 18.48 -3.52
CA ASP A 105 -10.39 17.98 -4.56
C ASP A 105 -9.79 16.77 -5.28
N THR A 106 -8.52 16.83 -5.62
CA THR A 106 -7.77 15.67 -6.16
C THR A 106 -7.85 14.49 -5.22
N ALA A 107 -7.61 14.68 -3.92
CA ALA A 107 -7.68 13.61 -2.93
C ALA A 107 -9.08 12.97 -2.86
N ARG A 108 -10.15 13.78 -2.92
CA ARG A 108 -11.53 13.27 -2.93
C ARG A 108 -11.83 12.44 -4.17
N VAL A 109 -11.39 12.89 -5.34
CA VAL A 109 -11.58 12.15 -6.60
C VAL A 109 -10.82 10.84 -6.59
N LEU A 110 -9.53 10.88 -6.26
CA LEU A 110 -8.68 9.67 -6.21
C LEU A 110 -9.16 8.69 -5.15
N GLY A 111 -9.59 9.18 -3.99
CA GLY A 111 -10.13 8.34 -2.92
C GLY A 111 -11.41 7.59 -3.28
N ARG A 112 -12.12 8.01 -4.33
CA ARG A 112 -13.29 7.30 -4.88
C ARG A 112 -12.92 6.30 -5.99
N MET A 113 -11.77 6.47 -6.63
CA MET A 113 -11.31 5.62 -7.74
C MET A 113 -10.41 4.49 -7.28
N TYR A 114 -9.54 4.77 -6.30
CA TYR A 114 -8.49 3.85 -5.88
C TYR A 114 -8.78 3.24 -4.52
N ASP A 115 -8.28 2.02 -4.32
CA ASP A 115 -8.36 1.31 -3.03
C ASP A 115 -7.27 1.76 -2.07
N GLY A 116 -6.18 2.32 -2.59
CA GLY A 116 -5.07 2.88 -1.81
C GLY A 116 -4.38 4.02 -2.55
N ILE A 117 -3.74 4.91 -1.80
CA ILE A 117 -2.95 6.03 -2.31
C ILE A 117 -1.65 6.07 -1.49
N GLU A 118 -0.52 6.13 -2.20
CA GLU A 118 0.81 6.36 -1.65
C GLU A 118 1.32 7.74 -2.08
#